data_7e8fc474cc17d875fdd0a349ba03db5f
#
_entry.id   7e8fc474cc17d875fdd0a349ba03db5f
#
_cell.length_a   1.000
_cell.length_b   1.000
_cell.length_c   1.000
_cell.angle_alpha   90.00
_cell.angle_beta   90.00
_cell.angle_gamma   90.00
#
_symmetry.space_group_name_H-M   'P 1'
#
loop_
_entity.id
_entity.type
_entity.pdbx_description
1 polymer ?
#
loop_
_entity_poly.entity_id
_entity_poly.type
_entity_poly.pdbx_seq_one_letter_code
_entity_poly.pdbx_strand_id
1 'polypeptide(L)'
;KSAGWALLFIDILYTTAPAIAVFARTNLIETVSNKNYSDMPSWFKKWEETELLKFNDKNEDGIIQYLGDEKLNELTIDKDIMVMANPEIAQLPNWVIALLAAGALAAALSTAAGLLLVISSSISHDLIKKIISPKLVRRKILKEDISENGELIAARISAFFAVLLAGYFGINPPDFVAATVALAFGLAAASFFPAIVLGIFYRRMNKEGAISGMIIGISSMPVSYTHLRAHETLLD
;
A
#
# COMPACT_ATOMS: atom_id res chain seq x y z
N LYS A 1 1.47 2.05 29.01
CA LYS A 1 2.80 2.65 28.72
C LYS A 1 3.22 2.39 27.27
N SER A 2 3.08 1.15 26.73
CA SER A 2 3.46 0.82 25.34
C SER A 2 2.69 1.61 24.28
N ALA A 3 1.39 1.82 24.46
CA ALA A 3 0.56 2.60 23.53
C ALA A 3 1.04 4.06 23.43
N GLY A 4 1.48 4.67 24.54
CA GLY A 4 2.02 6.04 24.52
C GLY A 4 3.32 6.15 23.72
N TRP A 5 4.22 5.18 23.82
CA TRP A 5 5.42 5.14 23.02
C TRP A 5 5.11 4.91 21.53
N ALA A 6 4.16 4.01 21.23
CA ALA A 6 3.74 3.77 19.85
C ALA A 6 3.16 5.05 19.20
N LEU A 7 2.29 5.78 19.92
CA LEU A 7 1.76 7.07 19.44
C LEU A 7 2.86 8.08 19.18
N LEU A 8 3.83 8.24 20.09
CA LEU A 8 4.94 9.17 19.91
C LEU A 8 5.74 8.85 18.63
N PHE A 9 6.08 7.58 18.38
CA PHE A 9 6.78 7.20 17.16
C PHE A 9 5.94 7.41 15.89
N ILE A 10 4.65 7.12 15.95
CA ILE A 10 3.73 7.37 14.84
C ILE A 10 3.66 8.86 14.54
N ASP A 11 3.49 9.72 15.54
CA ASP A 11 3.44 11.17 15.36
C ASP A 11 4.72 11.73 14.75
N ILE A 12 5.88 11.26 15.19
CA ILE A 12 7.17 11.65 14.61
C ILE A 12 7.24 11.25 13.13
N LEU A 13 6.86 10.03 12.78
CA LEU A 13 6.87 9.56 11.39
C LEU A 13 5.91 10.35 10.52
N TYR A 14 4.69 10.57 10.96
CA TYR A 14 3.68 11.30 10.17
C TYR A 14 3.97 12.80 10.05
N THR A 15 4.67 13.40 11.00
CA THR A 15 5.08 14.81 10.90
C THR A 15 6.34 15.00 10.06
N THR A 16 7.25 14.04 10.04
CA THR A 16 8.49 14.12 9.24
C THR A 16 8.27 13.76 7.77
N ALA A 17 7.35 12.85 7.45
CA ALA A 17 7.11 12.40 6.07
C ALA A 17 6.75 13.55 5.10
N PRO A 18 5.83 14.48 5.40
CA PRO A 18 5.55 15.63 4.53
C PRO A 18 6.75 16.54 4.33
N ALA A 19 7.56 16.76 5.37
CA ALA A 19 8.78 17.58 5.25
C ALA A 19 9.79 16.92 4.29
N ILE A 20 10.01 15.60 4.42
CA ILE A 20 10.87 14.85 3.51
C ILE A 20 10.35 14.92 2.07
N ALA A 21 9.03 14.82 1.85
CA ALA A 21 8.42 14.92 0.53
C ALA A 21 8.66 16.30 -0.12
N VAL A 22 8.53 17.39 0.64
CA VAL A 22 8.81 18.75 0.15
C VAL A 22 10.28 18.89 -0.22
N PHE A 23 11.21 18.47 0.64
CA PHE A 23 12.64 18.51 0.34
C PHE A 23 13.01 17.67 -0.88
N ALA A 24 12.46 16.45 -0.99
CA ALA A 24 12.68 15.59 -2.14
C ALA A 24 12.25 16.24 -3.44
N ARG A 25 11.06 16.86 -3.45
CA ARG A 25 10.55 17.59 -4.61
C ARG A 25 11.40 18.79 -4.96
N THR A 26 11.81 19.57 -3.97
CA THR A 26 12.67 20.74 -4.18
C THR A 26 14.02 20.34 -4.77
N ASN A 27 14.69 19.36 -4.18
CA ASN A 27 15.96 18.83 -4.69
C ASN A 27 15.84 18.29 -6.11
N LEU A 28 14.74 17.61 -6.42
CA LEU A 28 14.49 17.11 -7.77
C LEU A 28 14.36 18.27 -8.76
N ILE A 29 13.52 19.27 -8.46
CA ILE A 29 13.32 20.43 -9.32
C ILE A 29 14.65 21.17 -9.56
N GLU A 30 15.44 21.43 -8.52
CA GLU A 30 16.74 22.09 -8.62
C GLU A 30 17.76 21.28 -9.43
N THR A 31 17.65 19.96 -9.41
CA THR A 31 18.59 19.08 -10.09
C THR A 31 18.26 18.89 -11.57
N VAL A 32 16.97 18.85 -11.95
CA VAL A 32 16.57 18.47 -13.32
C VAL A 32 15.94 19.60 -14.11
N SER A 33 15.20 20.53 -13.47
CA SER A 33 14.43 21.54 -14.21
C SER A 33 15.33 22.56 -14.89
N ASN A 34 15.01 22.88 -16.15
CA ASN A 34 15.76 23.81 -17.01
C ASN A 34 17.25 23.43 -17.22
N LYS A 35 17.56 22.13 -17.23
CA LYS A 35 18.90 21.63 -17.51
C LYS A 35 18.91 20.77 -18.76
N ASN A 36 20.06 20.72 -19.44
CA ASN A 36 20.24 19.87 -20.60
C ASN A 36 20.17 18.39 -20.23
N TYR A 37 19.42 17.61 -20.98
CA TYR A 37 19.32 16.16 -20.78
C TYR A 37 20.68 15.45 -20.88
N SER A 38 21.59 15.95 -21.74
CA SER A 38 22.95 15.41 -21.86
C SER A 38 23.76 15.48 -20.57
N ASP A 39 23.49 16.47 -19.74
CA ASP A 39 24.25 16.77 -18.51
C ASP A 39 23.65 16.12 -17.27
N MET A 40 22.62 15.27 -17.44
CA MET A 40 21.94 14.64 -16.32
C MET A 40 22.86 13.67 -15.57
N PRO A 41 22.75 13.65 -14.21
CA PRO A 41 23.54 12.75 -13.37
C PRO A 41 23.27 11.27 -13.67
N SER A 42 24.19 10.41 -13.26
CA SER A 42 24.09 8.95 -13.50
C SER A 42 22.82 8.31 -12.90
N TRP A 43 22.30 8.84 -11.80
CA TRP A 43 21.07 8.35 -11.19
C TRP A 43 19.86 8.57 -12.11
N PHE A 44 19.80 9.66 -12.87
CA PHE A 44 18.71 9.96 -13.79
C PHE A 44 18.57 8.86 -14.84
N LYS A 45 19.68 8.49 -15.51
CA LYS A 45 19.72 7.45 -16.52
C LYS A 45 19.35 6.06 -15.96
N LYS A 46 19.79 5.75 -14.75
CA LYS A 46 19.41 4.49 -14.07
C LYS A 46 17.91 4.37 -13.86
N TRP A 47 17.25 5.45 -13.41
CA TRP A 47 15.81 5.43 -13.21
C TRP A 47 15.03 5.48 -14.52
N GLU A 48 15.59 6.09 -15.56
CA GLU A 48 15.03 6.07 -16.91
C GLU A 48 15.05 4.65 -17.51
N GLU A 49 16.11 3.87 -17.32
CA GLU A 49 16.21 2.48 -17.72
C GLU A 49 15.13 1.59 -17.07
N THR A 50 14.62 1.96 -15.92
CA THR A 50 13.52 1.25 -15.23
C THR A 50 12.14 1.65 -15.73
N GLU A 51 12.04 2.61 -16.64
CA GLU A 51 10.80 3.23 -17.13
C GLU A 51 9.98 3.98 -16.05
N LEU A 52 10.50 4.11 -14.84
CA LEU A 52 9.84 4.83 -13.75
C LEU A 52 10.11 6.35 -13.79
N LEU A 53 11.06 6.75 -14.63
CA LEU A 53 11.33 8.13 -15.00
C LEU A 53 11.36 8.20 -16.52
N LYS A 54 10.61 9.13 -17.14
CA LYS A 54 10.54 9.28 -18.61
C LYS A 54 10.70 10.74 -18.98
N PHE A 55 11.66 11.01 -19.84
CA PHE A 55 11.79 12.30 -20.49
C PHE A 55 11.23 12.23 -21.91
N ASN A 56 10.36 13.15 -22.25
CA ASN A 56 9.78 13.30 -23.58
C ASN A 56 9.93 14.75 -24.03
N ASP A 57 10.99 15.02 -24.77
CA ASP A 57 11.30 16.34 -25.32
C ASP A 57 10.23 16.71 -26.36
N LYS A 58 9.30 17.59 -25.97
CA LYS A 58 8.15 17.97 -26.82
C LYS A 58 8.48 19.10 -27.78
N ASN A 59 9.46 19.93 -27.41
CA ASN A 59 9.87 21.11 -28.17
C ASN A 59 11.21 20.94 -28.91
N GLU A 60 11.86 19.79 -28.73
CA GLU A 60 13.13 19.39 -29.35
C GLU A 60 14.30 20.33 -28.99
N ASP A 61 14.28 20.93 -27.79
CA ASP A 61 15.35 21.81 -27.33
C ASP A 61 16.42 21.11 -26.47
N GLY A 62 16.18 19.84 -26.11
CA GLY A 62 17.07 19.04 -25.27
C GLY A 62 17.15 19.50 -23.81
N ILE A 63 16.27 20.42 -23.38
CA ILE A 63 16.20 20.96 -22.03
C ILE A 63 14.98 20.35 -21.33
N ILE A 64 15.16 19.89 -20.10
CA ILE A 64 14.08 19.27 -19.33
C ILE A 64 13.17 20.35 -18.73
N GLN A 65 11.93 20.44 -19.22
CA GLN A 65 10.88 21.25 -18.59
C GLN A 65 10.10 20.37 -17.61
N TYR A 66 10.38 20.57 -16.32
CA TYR A 66 9.63 19.91 -15.24
C TYR A 66 8.69 20.93 -14.58
N LEU A 67 7.46 20.96 -15.06
CA LEU A 67 6.43 21.96 -14.73
C LEU A 67 5.16 21.31 -14.20
N GLY A 68 4.31 22.09 -13.55
CA GLY A 68 2.99 21.66 -13.09
C GLY A 68 1.93 21.59 -14.19
N ASP A 69 2.18 22.20 -15.35
CA ASP A 69 1.27 22.14 -16.50
C ASP A 69 1.60 20.89 -17.34
N GLU A 70 0.67 19.95 -17.43
CA GLU A 70 0.83 18.70 -18.17
C GLU A 70 1.18 18.87 -19.65
N LYS A 71 0.71 19.97 -20.28
CA LYS A 71 0.99 20.24 -21.69
C LYS A 71 2.43 20.65 -21.94
N LEU A 72 3.01 21.36 -20.99
CA LEU A 72 4.39 21.87 -21.07
C LEU A 72 5.39 20.99 -20.33
N ASN A 73 4.89 20.09 -19.50
CA ASN A 73 5.74 19.17 -18.74
C ASN A 73 6.31 18.07 -19.63
N GLU A 74 7.61 17.89 -19.60
CA GLU A 74 8.36 16.91 -20.41
C GLU A 74 8.93 15.76 -19.58
N LEU A 75 8.88 15.88 -18.25
CA LEU A 75 9.39 14.86 -17.34
C LEU A 75 8.27 14.22 -16.55
N THR A 76 8.09 12.92 -16.76
CA THR A 76 7.16 12.11 -15.98
C THR A 76 7.95 11.24 -15.02
N ILE A 77 7.60 11.30 -13.73
CA ILE A 77 8.26 10.52 -12.67
C ILE A 77 7.19 9.76 -11.92
N ASP A 78 7.42 8.46 -11.76
CA ASP A 78 6.57 7.64 -10.91
C ASP A 78 6.69 8.10 -9.45
N LYS A 79 5.54 8.36 -8.83
CA LYS A 79 5.48 8.90 -7.46
C LYS A 79 6.09 7.95 -6.43
N ASP A 80 6.06 6.66 -6.70
CA ASP A 80 6.49 5.63 -5.76
C ASP A 80 8.02 5.54 -5.64
N ILE A 81 8.78 6.00 -6.65
CA ILE A 81 10.25 5.96 -6.59
C ILE A 81 10.85 7.05 -5.70
N MET A 82 10.12 8.12 -5.41
CA MET A 82 10.69 9.31 -4.77
C MET A 82 11.38 9.04 -3.44
N VAL A 83 10.85 8.10 -2.64
CA VAL A 83 11.46 7.72 -1.36
C VAL A 83 12.83 7.06 -1.57
N MET A 84 12.95 6.22 -2.60
CA MET A 84 14.17 5.47 -2.90
C MET A 84 15.18 6.29 -3.71
N ALA A 85 14.71 7.15 -4.61
CA ALA A 85 15.55 7.99 -5.46
C ALA A 85 16.11 9.22 -4.72
N ASN A 86 15.40 9.75 -3.73
CA ASN A 86 15.80 10.99 -3.05
C ASN A 86 17.23 10.97 -2.46
N PRO A 87 17.73 9.90 -1.81
CA PRO A 87 19.11 9.84 -1.35
C PRO A 87 20.14 9.90 -2.49
N GLU A 88 19.84 9.35 -3.67
CA GLU A 88 20.70 9.45 -4.85
C GLU A 88 20.66 10.86 -5.42
N ILE A 89 19.49 11.49 -5.51
CA ILE A 89 19.30 12.88 -5.95
C ILE A 89 20.06 13.84 -5.03
N ALA A 90 19.98 13.61 -3.72
CA ALA A 90 20.70 14.38 -2.69
C ALA A 90 22.20 14.05 -2.60
N GLN A 91 22.71 13.16 -3.46
CA GLN A 91 24.11 12.72 -3.50
C GLN A 91 24.63 12.20 -2.15
N LEU A 92 23.77 11.49 -1.40
CA LEU A 92 24.19 10.90 -0.13
C LEU A 92 25.18 9.74 -0.36
N PRO A 93 26.05 9.44 0.61
CA PRO A 93 26.99 8.34 0.50
C PRO A 93 26.31 7.00 0.23
N ASN A 94 26.93 6.14 -0.56
CA ASN A 94 26.38 4.84 -0.99
C ASN A 94 25.92 3.94 0.16
N TRP A 95 26.58 4.03 1.34
CA TRP A 95 26.18 3.23 2.50
C TRP A 95 24.80 3.68 3.04
N VAL A 96 24.44 4.96 2.93
CA VAL A 96 23.12 5.48 3.34
C VAL A 96 22.06 4.95 2.39
N ILE A 97 22.32 4.98 1.08
CA ILE A 97 21.43 4.45 0.03
C ILE A 97 21.20 2.94 0.26
N ALA A 98 22.27 2.20 0.53
CA ALA A 98 22.16 0.76 0.81
C ALA A 98 21.37 0.48 2.10
N LEU A 99 21.58 1.26 3.16
CA LEU A 99 20.85 1.12 4.41
C LEU A 99 19.35 1.43 4.22
N LEU A 100 19.02 2.46 3.46
CA LEU A 100 17.63 2.79 3.12
C LEU A 100 16.97 1.65 2.35
N ALA A 101 17.63 1.12 1.32
CA ALA A 101 17.10 0.01 0.52
C ALA A 101 16.88 -1.26 1.36
N ALA A 102 17.84 -1.60 2.22
CA ALA A 102 17.72 -2.73 3.14
C ALA A 102 16.58 -2.52 4.15
N GLY A 103 16.45 -1.31 4.68
CA GLY A 103 15.38 -0.94 5.61
C GLY A 103 13.99 -1.00 4.96
N ALA A 104 13.85 -0.49 3.75
CA ALA A 104 12.60 -0.54 2.99
C ALA A 104 12.19 -2.00 2.68
N LEU A 105 13.15 -2.83 2.25
CA LEU A 105 12.90 -4.24 2.00
C LEU A 105 12.51 -4.99 3.27
N ALA A 106 13.20 -4.74 4.38
CA ALA A 106 12.89 -5.35 5.67
C ALA A 106 11.48 -4.97 6.15
N ALA A 107 11.10 -3.70 6.02
CA ALA A 107 9.77 -3.21 6.38
C ALA A 107 8.67 -3.86 5.52
N ALA A 108 8.87 -3.96 4.20
CA ALA A 108 7.94 -4.59 3.28
C ALA A 108 7.76 -6.09 3.62
N LEU A 109 8.85 -6.83 3.80
CA LEU A 109 8.81 -8.27 4.12
C LEU A 109 8.17 -8.53 5.48
N SER A 110 8.46 -7.71 6.49
CA SER A 110 7.86 -7.82 7.83
C SER A 110 6.33 -7.66 7.77
N THR A 111 5.84 -6.64 7.05
CA THR A 111 4.42 -6.39 6.88
C THR A 111 3.74 -7.51 6.08
N ALA A 112 4.36 -7.93 4.97
CA ALA A 112 3.84 -9.00 4.13
C ALA A 112 3.71 -10.33 4.91
N ALA A 113 4.73 -10.68 5.71
CA ALA A 113 4.70 -11.89 6.53
C ALA A 113 3.54 -11.88 7.55
N GLY A 114 3.33 -10.73 8.23
CA GLY A 114 2.23 -10.55 9.18
C GLY A 114 0.86 -10.67 8.51
N LEU A 115 0.65 -10.03 7.36
CA LEU A 115 -0.59 -10.09 6.60
C LEU A 115 -0.88 -11.49 6.07
N LEU A 116 0.13 -12.20 5.55
CA LEU A 116 -0.01 -13.58 5.08
C LEU A 116 -0.39 -14.53 6.23
N LEU A 117 0.17 -14.34 7.42
CA LEU A 117 -0.20 -15.12 8.59
C LEU A 117 -1.67 -14.91 8.96
N VAL A 118 -2.15 -13.66 8.96
CA VAL A 118 -3.55 -13.34 9.25
C VAL A 118 -4.49 -13.92 8.18
N ILE A 119 -4.19 -13.75 6.90
CA ILE A 119 -5.01 -14.30 5.81
C ILE A 119 -5.07 -15.82 5.90
N SER A 120 -3.93 -16.49 6.04
CA SER A 120 -3.87 -17.94 6.10
C SER A 120 -4.59 -18.52 7.31
N SER A 121 -4.45 -17.91 8.49
CA SER A 121 -5.15 -18.36 9.70
C SER A 121 -6.66 -18.08 9.64
N SER A 122 -7.09 -16.94 9.12
CA SER A 122 -8.51 -16.62 8.97
C SER A 122 -9.21 -17.60 8.02
N ILE A 123 -8.55 -17.97 6.93
CA ILE A 123 -9.13 -18.93 5.98
C ILE A 123 -9.08 -20.35 6.55
N SER A 124 -7.93 -20.81 7.04
CA SER A 124 -7.79 -22.21 7.48
C SER A 124 -8.54 -22.49 8.79
N HIS A 125 -8.35 -21.65 9.79
CA HIS A 125 -8.93 -21.86 11.11
C HIS A 125 -10.36 -21.35 11.20
N ASP A 126 -10.61 -20.08 10.88
CA ASP A 126 -11.93 -19.50 11.13
C ASP A 126 -12.95 -19.93 10.07
N LEU A 127 -12.59 -19.92 8.79
CA LEU A 127 -13.50 -20.28 7.72
C LEU A 127 -13.60 -21.80 7.55
N ILE A 128 -12.48 -22.50 7.33
CA ILE A 128 -12.50 -23.93 6.96
C ILE A 128 -12.80 -24.78 8.20
N LYS A 129 -12.00 -24.65 9.28
CA LYS A 129 -12.15 -25.52 10.46
C LYS A 129 -13.39 -25.21 11.26
N LYS A 130 -13.70 -23.95 11.58
CA LYS A 130 -14.84 -23.58 12.45
C LYS A 130 -16.18 -23.50 11.73
N ILE A 131 -16.22 -23.13 10.44
CA ILE A 131 -17.48 -22.89 9.74
C ILE A 131 -17.80 -23.99 8.72
N ILE A 132 -16.84 -24.33 7.85
CA ILE A 132 -17.09 -25.26 6.73
C ILE A 132 -17.06 -26.70 7.19
N SER A 133 -16.02 -27.13 7.90
CA SER A 133 -15.83 -28.53 8.32
C SER A 133 -17.02 -29.08 9.12
N PRO A 134 -17.51 -28.41 10.18
CA PRO A 134 -18.66 -28.90 10.94
C PRO A 134 -19.95 -29.00 10.11
N LYS A 135 -20.12 -28.07 9.12
CA LYS A 135 -21.29 -28.15 8.21
C LYS A 135 -21.20 -29.34 7.26
N LEU A 136 -20.00 -29.68 6.77
CA LEU A 136 -19.77 -30.82 5.90
C LEU A 136 -19.92 -32.13 6.65
N VAL A 137 -19.47 -32.23 7.91
CA VAL A 137 -19.67 -33.37 8.78
C VAL A 137 -21.17 -33.58 9.04
N ARG A 138 -21.90 -32.50 9.38
CA ARG A 138 -23.35 -32.55 9.59
C ARG A 138 -24.13 -32.98 8.34
N ARG A 139 -23.64 -32.65 7.15
CA ARG A 139 -24.19 -33.06 5.86
C ARG A 139 -23.72 -34.48 5.44
N LYS A 140 -22.95 -35.17 6.27
CA LYS A 140 -22.37 -36.50 6.00
C LYS A 140 -21.46 -36.54 4.76
N ILE A 141 -20.89 -35.42 4.37
CA ILE A 141 -19.91 -35.32 3.27
C ILE A 141 -18.51 -35.67 3.81
N LEU A 142 -18.19 -35.22 5.00
CA LEU A 142 -16.98 -35.61 5.75
C LEU A 142 -17.40 -36.56 6.90
N LYS A 143 -16.53 -37.51 7.23
CA LYS A 143 -16.73 -38.43 8.36
C LYS A 143 -16.40 -37.80 9.70
N GLU A 144 -15.37 -36.95 9.71
CA GLU A 144 -14.82 -36.27 10.89
C GLU A 144 -14.42 -34.85 10.54
N ASP A 145 -14.22 -33.99 11.54
CA ASP A 145 -13.70 -32.67 11.38
C ASP A 145 -12.25 -32.69 10.85
N ILE A 146 -11.86 -31.61 10.19
CA ILE A 146 -10.52 -31.48 9.61
C ILE A 146 -9.46 -31.58 10.71
N SER A 147 -8.49 -32.47 10.52
CA SER A 147 -7.35 -32.68 11.41
C SER A 147 -6.41 -31.45 11.41
N GLU A 148 -5.52 -31.38 12.40
CA GLU A 148 -4.49 -30.32 12.47
C GLU A 148 -3.61 -30.26 11.21
N ASN A 149 -3.24 -31.42 10.66
CA ASN A 149 -2.50 -31.49 9.40
C ASN A 149 -3.32 -30.94 8.22
N GLY A 150 -4.61 -31.19 8.17
CA GLY A 150 -5.51 -30.67 7.15
C GLY A 150 -5.65 -29.14 7.27
N GLU A 151 -5.75 -28.62 8.48
CA GLU A 151 -5.74 -27.18 8.76
C GLU A 151 -4.44 -26.51 8.30
N LEU A 152 -3.29 -27.13 8.59
CA LEU A 152 -1.99 -26.63 8.15
C LEU A 152 -1.83 -26.62 6.62
N ILE A 153 -2.32 -27.66 5.94
CA ILE A 153 -2.34 -27.71 4.48
C ILE A 153 -3.23 -26.59 3.93
N ALA A 154 -4.41 -26.39 4.48
CA ALA A 154 -5.31 -25.33 4.09
C ALA A 154 -4.68 -23.93 4.29
N ALA A 155 -3.96 -23.72 5.40
CA ALA A 155 -3.23 -22.48 5.64
C ALA A 155 -2.15 -22.22 4.59
N ARG A 156 -1.36 -23.24 4.24
CA ARG A 156 -0.32 -23.14 3.20
C ARG A 156 -0.90 -22.84 1.82
N ILE A 157 -1.98 -23.51 1.45
CA ILE A 157 -2.67 -23.26 0.17
C ILE A 157 -3.22 -21.83 0.14
N SER A 158 -3.84 -21.37 1.21
CA SER A 158 -4.37 -20.01 1.32
C SER A 158 -3.28 -18.96 1.21
N ALA A 159 -2.14 -19.16 1.88
CA ALA A 159 -0.98 -18.28 1.78
C ALA A 159 -0.42 -18.26 0.35
N PHE A 160 -0.33 -19.41 -0.32
CA PHE A 160 0.14 -19.50 -1.71
C PHE A 160 -0.74 -18.68 -2.66
N PHE A 161 -2.05 -18.82 -2.58
CA PHE A 161 -2.96 -18.03 -3.42
C PHE A 161 -2.92 -16.54 -3.08
N ALA A 162 -2.78 -16.19 -1.79
CA ALA A 162 -2.62 -14.80 -1.38
C ALA A 162 -1.35 -14.16 -1.96
N VAL A 163 -0.23 -14.90 -1.98
CA VAL A 163 1.03 -14.43 -2.59
C VAL A 163 0.90 -14.26 -4.10
N LEU A 164 0.24 -15.21 -4.79
CA LEU A 164 0.02 -15.08 -6.24
C LEU A 164 -0.84 -13.86 -6.56
N LEU A 165 -1.90 -13.63 -5.79
CA LEU A 165 -2.78 -12.48 -5.99
C LEU A 165 -2.03 -11.16 -5.70
N ALA A 166 -1.27 -11.11 -4.60
CA ALA A 166 -0.44 -9.96 -4.27
C ALA A 166 0.63 -9.68 -5.33
N GLY A 167 1.26 -10.74 -5.86
CA GLY A 167 2.22 -10.64 -6.96
C GLY A 167 1.61 -10.08 -8.24
N TYR A 168 0.40 -10.52 -8.59
CA TYR A 168 -0.33 -9.98 -9.73
C TYR A 168 -0.59 -8.48 -9.59
N PHE A 169 -1.06 -8.02 -8.42
CA PHE A 169 -1.26 -6.59 -8.16
C PHE A 169 0.06 -5.81 -8.02
N GLY A 170 1.14 -6.47 -7.65
CA GLY A 170 2.48 -5.86 -7.63
C GLY A 170 3.02 -5.60 -9.04
N ILE A 171 2.68 -6.47 -10.01
CA ILE A 171 3.07 -6.29 -11.42
C ILE A 171 2.12 -5.32 -12.14
N ASN A 172 0.82 -5.34 -11.78
CA ASN A 172 -0.22 -4.52 -12.38
C ASN A 172 -0.90 -3.68 -11.28
N PRO A 173 -0.22 -2.67 -10.74
CA PRO A 173 -0.80 -1.85 -9.67
C PRO A 173 -2.02 -1.09 -10.18
N PRO A 174 -3.15 -1.08 -9.44
CA PRO A 174 -4.34 -0.35 -9.83
C PRO A 174 -4.16 1.17 -9.71
N ASP A 175 -3.22 1.60 -8.90
CA ASP A 175 -2.87 2.99 -8.65
C ASP A 175 -1.50 3.06 -7.95
N PHE A 176 -0.96 4.27 -7.73
CA PHE A 176 0.26 4.41 -6.94
C PHE A 176 0.08 3.85 -5.52
N VAL A 177 1.17 3.37 -4.92
CA VAL A 177 1.15 2.56 -3.69
C VAL A 177 0.40 3.25 -2.54
N ALA A 178 0.61 4.56 -2.32
CA ALA A 178 -0.04 5.27 -1.22
C ALA A 178 -1.56 5.32 -1.37
N ALA A 179 -2.10 5.48 -2.59
CA ALA A 179 -3.55 5.45 -2.84
C ALA A 179 -4.14 4.05 -2.61
N THR A 180 -3.45 3.00 -3.08
CA THR A 180 -3.86 1.61 -2.86
C THR A 180 -3.89 1.25 -1.38
N VAL A 181 -2.87 1.68 -0.62
CA VAL A 181 -2.78 1.47 0.83
C VAL A 181 -3.87 2.27 1.56
N ALA A 182 -4.12 3.52 1.17
CA ALA A 182 -5.19 4.34 1.75
C ALA A 182 -6.58 3.71 1.55
N LEU A 183 -6.84 3.14 0.36
CA LEU A 183 -8.07 2.39 0.09
C LEU A 183 -8.20 1.17 0.99
N ALA A 184 -7.14 0.37 1.15
CA ALA A 184 -7.15 -0.83 1.99
C ALA A 184 -7.39 -0.50 3.46
N PHE A 185 -6.69 0.51 4.00
CA PHE A 185 -6.92 0.98 5.37
C PHE A 185 -8.29 1.64 5.55
N GLY A 186 -8.78 2.37 4.55
CA GLY A 186 -10.12 2.95 4.54
C GLY A 186 -11.21 1.88 4.64
N LEU A 187 -11.10 0.81 3.85
CA LEU A 187 -12.01 -0.35 3.92
C LEU A 187 -11.97 -1.03 5.30
N ALA A 188 -10.78 -1.24 5.85
CA ALA A 188 -10.62 -1.82 7.18
C ALA A 188 -11.21 -0.91 8.27
N ALA A 189 -10.92 0.39 8.20
CA ALA A 189 -11.45 1.36 9.16
C ALA A 189 -12.98 1.47 9.09
N ALA A 190 -13.54 1.59 7.90
CA ALA A 190 -14.99 1.68 7.72
C ALA A 190 -15.73 0.43 8.23
N SER A 191 -15.09 -0.75 8.11
CA SER A 191 -15.66 -2.02 8.56
C SER A 191 -15.47 -2.26 10.05
N PHE A 192 -14.22 -2.24 10.54
CA PHE A 192 -13.88 -2.71 11.88
C PHE A 192 -14.03 -1.64 12.96
N PHE A 193 -13.71 -0.39 12.66
CA PHE A 193 -13.68 0.68 13.67
C PHE A 193 -15.02 0.88 14.37
N PRO A 194 -16.16 1.02 13.67
CA PRO A 194 -17.45 1.15 14.35
C PRO A 194 -17.81 -0.06 15.20
N ALA A 195 -17.55 -1.27 14.71
CA ALA A 195 -17.85 -2.51 15.41
C ALA A 195 -17.01 -2.65 16.69
N ILE A 196 -15.72 -2.30 16.66
CA ILE A 196 -14.82 -2.37 17.81
C ILE A 196 -15.19 -1.29 18.84
N VAL A 197 -15.33 -0.03 18.41
CA VAL A 197 -15.61 1.09 19.32
C VAL A 197 -16.97 0.91 20.00
N LEU A 198 -18.02 0.63 19.24
CA LEU A 198 -19.34 0.40 19.79
C LEU A 198 -19.40 -0.88 20.62
N GLY A 199 -18.67 -1.93 20.24
CA GLY A 199 -18.58 -3.16 21.02
C GLY A 199 -17.92 -2.99 22.39
N ILE A 200 -16.96 -2.04 22.51
CA ILE A 200 -16.29 -1.74 23.78
C ILE A 200 -17.12 -0.77 24.64
N PHE A 201 -17.64 0.31 24.05
CA PHE A 201 -18.22 1.41 24.80
C PHE A 201 -19.75 1.41 24.89
N TYR A 202 -20.44 0.70 24.00
CA TYR A 202 -21.90 0.68 23.94
C TYR A 202 -22.48 -0.67 24.34
N ARG A 203 -23.01 -0.73 25.57
CA ARG A 203 -23.52 -1.99 26.18
C ARG A 203 -24.68 -2.66 25.44
N ARG A 204 -25.37 -1.96 24.55
CA ARG A 204 -26.48 -2.50 23.75
C ARG A 204 -26.05 -3.04 22.38
N MET A 205 -24.74 -2.97 22.09
CA MET A 205 -24.20 -3.56 20.85
C MET A 205 -24.43 -5.07 20.85
N ASN A 206 -25.02 -5.57 19.79
CA ASN A 206 -25.28 -6.99 19.59
C ASN A 206 -24.54 -7.49 18.33
N LYS A 207 -24.58 -8.80 18.14
CA LYS A 207 -23.93 -9.48 17.00
C LYS A 207 -24.47 -8.97 15.66
N GLU A 208 -25.78 -8.80 15.55
CA GLU A 208 -26.48 -8.36 14.34
C GLU A 208 -26.09 -6.91 13.99
N GLY A 209 -26.00 -6.04 14.98
CA GLY A 209 -25.54 -4.67 14.82
C GLY A 209 -24.08 -4.60 14.35
N ALA A 210 -23.20 -5.43 14.91
CA ALA A 210 -21.81 -5.52 14.47
C ALA A 210 -21.70 -5.97 13.01
N ILE A 211 -22.36 -7.06 12.65
CA ILE A 211 -22.33 -7.61 11.28
C ILE A 211 -22.90 -6.61 10.27
N SER A 212 -24.05 -6.01 10.56
CA SER A 212 -24.67 -5.03 9.67
C SER A 212 -23.80 -3.77 9.50
N GLY A 213 -23.20 -3.27 10.59
CA GLY A 213 -22.26 -2.14 10.55
C GLY A 213 -21.02 -2.44 9.69
N MET A 214 -20.44 -3.63 9.84
CA MET A 214 -19.29 -4.05 9.01
C MET A 214 -19.65 -4.17 7.51
N ILE A 215 -20.81 -4.76 7.19
CA ILE A 215 -21.26 -4.90 5.80
C ILE A 215 -21.54 -3.53 5.18
N ILE A 216 -22.23 -2.65 5.89
CA ILE A 216 -22.51 -1.28 5.42
C ILE A 216 -21.20 -0.51 5.21
N GLY A 217 -20.27 -0.60 6.17
CA GLY A 217 -18.95 0.05 6.07
C GLY A 217 -18.16 -0.39 4.84
N ILE A 218 -18.04 -1.71 4.61
CA ILE A 218 -17.35 -2.24 3.43
C ILE A 218 -18.06 -1.83 2.13
N SER A 219 -19.38 -1.76 2.12
CA SER A 219 -20.15 -1.45 0.90
C SER A 219 -20.15 0.04 0.57
N SER A 220 -20.20 0.91 1.58
CA SER A 220 -20.29 2.36 1.40
C SER A 220 -18.95 3.00 1.04
N MET A 221 -17.85 2.45 1.54
CA MET A 221 -16.53 3.05 1.33
C MET A 221 -16.08 3.06 -0.13
N PRO A 222 -16.18 1.96 -0.92
CA PRO A 222 -15.84 1.99 -2.34
C PRO A 222 -16.71 2.97 -3.14
N VAL A 223 -18.00 3.07 -2.81
CA VAL A 223 -18.93 4.02 -3.46
C VAL A 223 -18.48 5.46 -3.20
N SER A 224 -18.16 5.79 -1.96
CA SER A 224 -17.65 7.13 -1.60
C SER A 224 -16.31 7.42 -2.28
N TYR A 225 -15.41 6.45 -2.32
CA TYR A 225 -14.10 6.59 -2.97
C TYR A 225 -14.23 6.86 -4.48
N THR A 226 -15.10 6.12 -5.18
CA THR A 226 -15.32 6.32 -6.62
C THR A 226 -15.99 7.65 -6.91
N HIS A 227 -16.91 8.11 -6.06
CA HIS A 227 -17.57 9.42 -6.23
C HIS A 227 -16.58 10.58 -6.02
N LEU A 228 -15.75 10.53 -4.99
CA LEU A 228 -14.73 11.55 -4.74
C LEU A 228 -13.73 11.64 -5.89
N ARG A 229 -13.26 10.49 -6.39
CA ARG A 229 -12.33 10.44 -7.51
C ARG A 229 -12.94 10.92 -8.83
N ALA A 230 -14.21 10.63 -9.07
CA ALA A 230 -14.93 11.16 -10.24
C ALA A 230 -15.06 12.70 -10.19
N HIS A 231 -15.12 13.31 -9.00
CA HIS A 231 -15.13 14.76 -8.86
C HIS A 231 -13.75 15.39 -9.09
N GLU A 232 -12.66 14.73 -8.69
CA GLU A 232 -11.30 15.22 -8.95
C GLU A 232 -11.00 15.25 -10.46
N THR A 233 -11.40 14.20 -11.20
CA THR A 233 -11.21 14.13 -12.67
C THR A 233 -12.13 15.07 -13.48
N LEU A 234 -13.12 15.71 -12.87
CA LEU A 234 -13.98 16.72 -13.53
C LEU A 234 -13.49 18.14 -13.30
N LEU A 235 -12.49 18.34 -12.42
CA LEU A 235 -11.91 19.64 -12.09
C LEU A 235 -10.53 19.87 -12.74
N ASP A 236 -9.96 18.84 -13.37
CA ASP A 236 -8.79 18.87 -14.25
C ASP A 236 -9.21 18.95 -15.73
#